data_1a71e56470015e0ce5f10067c1a444c5
#
_entry.id   1a71e56470015e0ce5f10067c1a444c5
#
_cell.length_a   1.000
_cell.length_b   1.000
_cell.length_c   1.000
_cell.angle_alpha   90.00
_cell.angle_beta   90.00
_cell.angle_gamma   90.00
#
_symmetry.space_group_name_H-M   'P 1'
#
loop_
_entity.id
_entity.type
_entity.pdbx_description
1 polymer ?
#
loop_
_entity_poly.entity_id
_entity_poly.type
_entity_poly.pdbx_seq_one_letter_code
_entity_poly.pdbx_strand_id
1 'polypeptide(L)'
;MEKYIDIHSHILPGVDDGSANLEMSMEMLHMAAKDGISQIILTPHNKPWHRNMERAEIDAEVDRLQNRIREEALEIKLHTGSELYYRNGLAEELDEGKAGTLANSHYVLVEFEPSADYDYIRNGTYALLMGGYCPIIAHVERYRNVCSKMDRVVELIRMGCFMQVNAGSIMGIYGFGTRKLVKKMLKQNLIHFVATDAHDLTKRRPCLSECAEYIGKKYGESSRRRLFYDNPMCVLRDRDIENRKEE
;
A
#
# COMPACT_ATOMS: atom_id res chain seq x y z
N MET A 1 -1.87 -22.05 -7.66
CA MET A 1 -2.34 -21.13 -6.59
C MET A 1 -2.44 -19.75 -7.17
N GLU A 2 -3.47 -18.97 -6.84
CA GLU A 2 -3.50 -17.55 -7.19
C GLU A 2 -2.39 -16.84 -6.43
N LYS A 3 -1.60 -16.07 -7.15
CA LYS A 3 -0.46 -15.34 -6.61
C LYS A 3 -0.95 -13.97 -6.13
N TYR A 4 -0.50 -13.51 -4.96
CA TYR A 4 -0.86 -12.20 -4.39
C TYR A 4 0.03 -11.10 -4.95
N ILE A 5 -0.48 -9.87 -4.88
CA ILE A 5 0.25 -8.63 -5.22
C ILE A 5 0.25 -7.73 -3.99
N ASP A 6 1.44 -7.35 -3.55
CA ASP A 6 1.62 -6.42 -2.44
C ASP A 6 1.94 -5.02 -2.96
N ILE A 7 1.12 -4.03 -2.61
CA ILE A 7 1.29 -2.65 -3.11
C ILE A 7 1.95 -1.71 -2.11
N HIS A 8 2.34 -2.21 -0.93
CA HIS A 8 2.92 -1.39 0.13
C HIS A 8 3.94 -2.18 0.94
N SER A 9 5.23 -1.88 0.75
CA SER A 9 6.32 -2.58 1.43
C SER A 9 7.61 -1.75 1.51
N HIS A 10 8.37 -1.93 2.60
CA HIS A 10 9.64 -1.24 2.89
C HIS A 10 10.80 -2.24 2.82
N ILE A 11 10.94 -2.89 1.66
CA ILE A 11 11.95 -3.95 1.44
C ILE A 11 13.24 -3.38 0.84
N LEU A 12 13.25 -2.13 0.34
CA LEU A 12 14.49 -1.51 -0.18
C LEU A 12 15.56 -1.42 0.92
N PRO A 13 16.80 -1.86 0.65
CA PRO A 13 17.83 -2.00 1.69
C PRO A 13 18.38 -0.65 2.15
N GLY A 14 18.27 -0.35 3.45
CA GLY A 14 18.93 0.80 4.09
C GLY A 14 18.40 2.18 3.68
N VAL A 15 17.16 2.26 3.19
CA VAL A 15 16.55 3.50 2.67
C VAL A 15 15.71 4.21 3.73
N ASP A 16 14.96 3.46 4.49
CA ASP A 16 14.04 3.95 5.52
C ASP A 16 14.09 3.06 6.78
N ASP A 17 12.99 3.02 7.55
CA ASP A 17 12.86 2.18 8.76
C ASP A 17 12.45 0.72 8.46
N GLY A 18 12.49 0.31 7.18
CA GLY A 18 12.25 -1.05 6.75
C GLY A 18 13.50 -1.92 6.77
N SER A 19 13.81 -2.58 5.66
CA SER A 19 14.98 -3.46 5.55
C SER A 19 16.31 -2.71 5.79
N ALA A 20 17.12 -3.19 6.73
CA ALA A 20 18.36 -2.55 7.10
C ALA A 20 19.50 -2.71 6.07
N ASN A 21 19.47 -3.79 5.28
CA ASN A 21 20.52 -4.14 4.32
C ASN A 21 20.02 -5.15 3.28
N LEU A 22 20.87 -5.44 2.29
CA LEU A 22 20.54 -6.33 1.17
C LEU A 22 20.17 -7.75 1.63
N GLU A 23 20.88 -8.28 2.63
CA GLU A 23 20.64 -9.62 3.16
C GLU A 23 19.22 -9.73 3.74
N MET A 24 18.83 -8.76 4.57
CA MET A 24 17.48 -8.70 5.14
C MET A 24 16.42 -8.52 4.04
N SER A 25 16.69 -7.69 3.01
CA SER A 25 15.79 -7.55 1.87
C SER A 25 15.57 -8.88 1.16
N MET A 26 16.63 -9.64 0.90
CA MET A 26 16.53 -10.95 0.28
C MET A 26 15.78 -11.96 1.15
N GLU A 27 15.99 -11.98 2.46
CA GLU A 27 15.23 -12.82 3.39
C GLU A 27 13.73 -12.46 3.38
N MET A 28 13.40 -11.16 3.35
CA MET A 28 12.01 -10.70 3.21
C MET A 28 11.39 -11.14 1.88
N LEU A 29 12.14 -11.07 0.77
CA LEU A 29 11.69 -11.52 -0.55
C LEU A 29 11.50 -13.03 -0.62
N HIS A 30 12.39 -13.83 0.00
CA HIS A 30 12.20 -15.28 0.14
C HIS A 30 10.92 -15.61 0.94
N MET A 31 10.68 -14.88 2.03
CA MET A 31 9.46 -15.04 2.83
C MET A 31 8.22 -14.70 2.02
N ALA A 32 8.23 -13.59 1.28
CA ALA A 32 7.14 -13.18 0.39
C ALA A 32 6.84 -14.23 -0.70
N ALA A 33 7.89 -14.74 -1.36
CA ALA A 33 7.76 -15.79 -2.39
C ALA A 33 7.11 -17.05 -1.82
N LYS A 34 7.59 -17.50 -0.66
CA LYS A 34 7.05 -18.68 0.04
C LYS A 34 5.60 -18.48 0.46
N ASP A 35 5.20 -17.25 0.79
CA ASP A 35 3.83 -16.87 1.15
C ASP A 35 2.89 -16.79 -0.07
N GLY A 36 3.42 -16.83 -1.30
CA GLY A 36 2.65 -16.77 -2.55
C GLY A 36 2.49 -15.34 -3.11
N ILE A 37 3.24 -14.37 -2.59
CA ILE A 37 3.34 -13.03 -3.20
C ILE A 37 4.21 -13.13 -4.44
N SER A 38 3.71 -12.69 -5.59
CA SER A 38 4.41 -12.77 -6.87
C SER A 38 4.83 -11.43 -7.44
N GLN A 39 4.21 -10.36 -6.98
CA GLN A 39 4.55 -9.00 -7.38
C GLN A 39 4.51 -8.09 -6.16
N ILE A 40 5.48 -7.20 -6.07
CA ILE A 40 5.63 -6.26 -4.94
C ILE A 40 5.93 -4.88 -5.50
N ILE A 41 5.19 -3.88 -5.06
CA ILE A 41 5.57 -2.48 -5.24
C ILE A 41 6.38 -2.08 -4.01
N LEU A 42 7.64 -1.73 -4.22
CA LEU A 42 8.53 -1.21 -3.18
C LEU A 42 8.19 0.26 -2.96
N THR A 43 7.78 0.61 -1.76
CA THR A 43 7.25 1.94 -1.42
C THR A 43 8.05 2.59 -0.28
N PRO A 44 9.34 2.89 -0.49
CA PRO A 44 10.10 3.59 0.55
C PRO A 44 9.42 4.90 0.92
N HIS A 45 9.56 5.30 2.17
CA HIS A 45 9.04 6.57 2.64
C HIS A 45 9.61 7.75 1.85
N ASN A 46 8.73 8.69 1.49
CA ASN A 46 9.08 9.99 0.97
C ASN A 46 8.56 11.07 1.93
N LYS A 47 9.41 11.49 2.87
CA LYS A 47 9.08 12.41 3.98
C LYS A 47 9.83 13.74 3.83
N PRO A 48 9.19 14.90 4.04
CA PRO A 48 9.81 16.22 3.81
C PRO A 48 11.00 16.54 4.73
N TRP A 49 11.16 15.83 5.84
CA TRP A 49 12.25 16.01 6.83
C TRP A 49 13.35 14.96 6.73
N HIS A 50 13.28 14.06 5.74
CA HIS A 50 14.32 13.07 5.45
C HIS A 50 14.98 13.35 4.10
N ARG A 51 16.22 12.85 3.94
CA ARG A 51 16.76 12.70 2.60
C ARG A 51 15.99 11.56 1.91
N ASN A 52 15.10 11.94 1.02
CA ASN A 52 14.42 10.98 0.16
C ASN A 52 15.38 10.53 -0.96
N MET A 53 15.25 9.29 -1.38
CA MET A 53 15.90 8.85 -2.61
C MET A 53 15.23 9.52 -3.81
N GLU A 54 16.05 9.92 -4.78
CA GLU A 54 15.54 10.32 -6.08
C GLU A 54 14.99 9.10 -6.82
N ARG A 55 14.07 9.33 -7.73
CA ARG A 55 13.45 8.26 -8.49
C ARG A 55 14.46 7.35 -9.17
N ALA A 56 15.50 7.92 -9.81
CA ALA A 56 16.54 7.15 -10.46
C ALA A 56 17.35 6.27 -9.49
N GLU A 57 17.54 6.71 -8.25
CA GLU A 57 18.19 5.93 -7.19
C GLU A 57 17.30 4.74 -6.78
N ILE A 58 15.98 4.96 -6.63
CA ILE A 58 15.01 3.88 -6.33
C ILE A 58 14.98 2.86 -7.47
N ASP A 59 14.89 3.32 -8.73
CA ASP A 59 14.88 2.43 -9.91
C ASP A 59 16.15 1.57 -9.97
N ALA A 60 17.33 2.14 -9.69
CA ALA A 60 18.59 1.41 -9.67
C ALA A 60 18.64 0.33 -8.56
N GLU A 61 18.13 0.63 -7.35
CA GLU A 61 18.09 -0.35 -6.27
C GLU A 61 17.04 -1.46 -6.54
N VAL A 62 15.91 -1.12 -7.13
CA VAL A 62 14.92 -2.12 -7.57
C VAL A 62 15.51 -3.06 -8.61
N ASP A 63 16.24 -2.52 -9.61
CA ASP A 63 16.91 -3.33 -10.62
C ASP A 63 17.99 -4.24 -10.00
N ARG A 64 18.74 -3.73 -9.03
CA ARG A 64 19.73 -4.51 -8.27
C ARG A 64 19.08 -5.69 -7.53
N LEU A 65 17.98 -5.44 -6.80
CA LEU A 65 17.21 -6.50 -6.15
C LEU A 65 16.61 -7.47 -7.15
N GLN A 66 16.08 -6.98 -8.28
CA GLN A 66 15.50 -7.82 -9.32
C GLN A 66 16.55 -8.75 -9.96
N ASN A 67 17.81 -8.31 -10.08
CA ASN A 67 18.91 -9.18 -10.54
C ASN A 67 19.21 -10.27 -9.52
N ARG A 68 19.27 -9.95 -8.23
CA ARG A 68 19.44 -10.95 -7.17
C ARG A 68 18.31 -11.97 -7.14
N ILE A 69 17.06 -11.53 -7.31
CA ILE A 69 15.88 -12.39 -7.44
C ILE A 69 16.05 -13.41 -8.58
N ARG A 70 16.56 -12.96 -9.74
CA ARG A 70 16.82 -13.83 -10.90
C ARG A 70 17.92 -14.84 -10.62
N GLU A 71 19.03 -14.42 -10.01
CA GLU A 71 20.15 -15.29 -9.62
C GLU A 71 19.69 -16.39 -8.67
N GLU A 72 18.76 -16.11 -7.76
CA GLU A 72 18.22 -17.04 -6.78
C GLU A 72 16.95 -17.77 -7.26
N ALA A 73 16.55 -17.56 -8.53
CA ALA A 73 15.36 -18.16 -9.17
C ALA A 73 14.04 -17.96 -8.39
N LEU A 74 13.90 -16.80 -7.71
CA LEU A 74 12.65 -16.45 -7.03
C LEU A 74 11.60 -15.96 -8.04
N GLU A 75 10.38 -16.43 -7.91
CA GLU A 75 9.26 -16.04 -8.77
C GLU A 75 8.56 -14.76 -8.27
N ILE A 76 9.31 -13.69 -8.07
CA ILE A 76 8.79 -12.37 -7.68
C ILE A 76 9.19 -11.33 -8.71
N LYS A 77 8.26 -10.45 -9.06
CA LYS A 77 8.52 -9.24 -9.85
C LYS A 77 8.40 -8.03 -8.95
N LEU A 78 9.42 -7.17 -8.97
CA LEU A 78 9.43 -5.90 -8.26
C LEU A 78 8.98 -4.76 -9.16
N HIS A 79 8.35 -3.77 -8.54
CA HIS A 79 7.94 -2.52 -9.15
C HIS A 79 8.34 -1.37 -8.24
N THR A 80 8.62 -0.21 -8.83
CA THR A 80 8.94 1.01 -8.09
C THR A 80 7.69 1.72 -7.60
N GLY A 81 7.79 2.40 -6.47
CA GLY A 81 6.76 3.25 -5.91
C GLY A 81 7.32 4.10 -4.77
N SER A 82 6.47 4.82 -4.09
CA SER A 82 6.80 5.53 -2.85
C SER A 82 5.59 5.60 -1.93
N GLU A 83 5.80 5.53 -0.62
CA GLU A 83 4.82 5.98 0.36
C GLU A 83 5.04 7.46 0.63
N LEU A 84 4.13 8.29 0.14
CA LEU A 84 4.25 9.73 0.11
C LEU A 84 3.65 10.33 1.37
N TYR A 85 4.47 10.92 2.24
CA TYR A 85 3.94 11.73 3.33
C TYR A 85 3.34 13.02 2.74
N TYR A 86 2.04 13.20 2.95
CA TYR A 86 1.33 14.34 2.37
C TYR A 86 1.89 15.68 2.85
N ARG A 87 2.07 16.57 1.90
CA ARG A 87 2.46 17.98 2.07
C ARG A 87 1.86 18.82 0.96
N ASN A 88 1.68 20.10 1.23
CA ASN A 88 1.26 21.03 0.19
C ASN A 88 2.29 21.06 -0.96
N GLY A 89 1.83 21.08 -2.19
CA GLY A 89 2.71 21.02 -3.36
C GLY A 89 3.11 19.60 -3.79
N LEU A 90 2.56 18.55 -3.16
CA LEU A 90 2.91 17.16 -3.52
C LEU A 90 2.49 16.79 -4.94
N ALA A 91 1.38 17.33 -5.46
CA ALA A 91 0.96 17.07 -6.84
C ALA A 91 1.97 17.68 -7.84
N GLU A 92 2.45 18.87 -7.58
CA GLU A 92 3.49 19.52 -8.38
C GLU A 92 4.83 18.76 -8.32
N GLU A 93 5.20 18.23 -7.15
CA GLU A 93 6.39 17.39 -7.03
C GLU A 93 6.29 16.08 -7.82
N LEU A 94 5.08 15.52 -7.92
CA LEU A 94 4.81 14.34 -8.75
C LEU A 94 4.92 14.68 -10.25
N ASP A 95 4.36 15.81 -10.69
CA ASP A 95 4.46 16.28 -12.07
C ASP A 95 5.92 16.58 -12.49
N GLU A 96 6.72 17.07 -11.55
CA GLU A 96 8.15 17.33 -11.74
C GLU A 96 9.02 16.06 -11.66
N GLY A 97 8.43 14.90 -11.35
CA GLY A 97 9.14 13.63 -11.18
C GLY A 97 10.02 13.53 -9.91
N LYS A 98 9.83 14.45 -8.95
CA LYS A 98 10.56 14.45 -7.66
C LYS A 98 10.05 13.40 -6.69
N ALA A 99 8.81 12.95 -6.86
CA ALA A 99 8.19 11.89 -6.10
C ALA A 99 7.65 10.79 -7.03
N GLY A 100 7.61 9.54 -6.56
CA GLY A 100 7.21 8.39 -7.36
C GLY A 100 5.76 7.99 -7.15
N THR A 101 5.05 7.69 -8.24
CA THR A 101 3.74 7.03 -8.21
C THR A 101 3.91 5.51 -8.07
N LEU A 102 2.84 4.77 -7.79
CA LEU A 102 2.88 3.32 -7.72
C LEU A 102 3.03 2.70 -9.11
N ALA A 103 4.14 1.99 -9.37
CA ALA A 103 4.42 1.28 -10.63
C ALA A 103 4.28 2.16 -11.89
N ASN A 104 4.57 3.45 -11.79
CA ASN A 104 4.42 4.45 -12.86
C ASN A 104 2.97 4.64 -13.35
N SER A 105 1.99 4.31 -12.53
CA SER A 105 0.57 4.54 -12.80
C SER A 105 0.12 5.92 -12.29
N HIS A 106 -1.14 6.27 -12.50
CA HIS A 106 -1.75 7.46 -11.90
C HIS A 106 -2.09 7.29 -10.40
N TYR A 107 -1.87 6.10 -9.82
CA TYR A 107 -2.11 5.84 -8.41
C TYR A 107 -0.95 6.30 -7.53
N VAL A 108 -1.27 6.95 -6.42
CA VAL A 108 -0.30 7.39 -5.40
C VAL A 108 -0.66 6.83 -4.04
N LEU A 109 0.32 6.24 -3.36
CA LEU A 109 0.15 5.80 -1.98
C LEU A 109 0.50 6.97 -1.06
N VAL A 110 -0.49 7.48 -0.34
CA VAL A 110 -0.32 8.68 0.49
C VAL A 110 -0.57 8.39 1.96
N GLU A 111 0.39 8.79 2.81
CA GLU A 111 0.24 8.77 4.26
C GLU A 111 0.12 10.19 4.83
N PHE A 112 -0.50 10.29 6.01
CA PHE A 112 -0.66 11.52 6.78
C PHE A 112 -0.17 11.31 8.21
N GLU A 113 0.01 12.39 8.95
CA GLU A 113 0.20 12.28 10.40
C GLU A 113 -1.01 11.55 11.02
N PRO A 114 -0.82 10.52 11.87
CA PRO A 114 -1.92 9.77 12.48
C PRO A 114 -2.94 10.62 13.26
N SER A 115 -2.51 11.78 13.75
CA SER A 115 -3.34 12.77 14.47
C SER A 115 -3.93 13.85 13.55
N ALA A 116 -3.64 13.84 12.25
CA ALA A 116 -4.10 14.85 11.31
C ALA A 116 -5.62 15.04 11.35
N ASP A 117 -6.04 16.28 11.25
CA ASP A 117 -7.46 16.59 11.18
C ASP A 117 -8.09 16.05 9.89
N TYR A 118 -9.37 15.69 9.98
CA TYR A 118 -10.09 15.15 8.83
C TYR A 118 -10.09 16.10 7.64
N ASP A 119 -10.30 17.41 7.87
CA ASP A 119 -10.33 18.39 6.79
C ASP A 119 -8.98 18.55 6.10
N TYR A 120 -7.87 18.40 6.83
CA TYR A 120 -6.53 18.37 6.24
C TYR A 120 -6.35 17.15 5.30
N ILE A 121 -6.75 15.96 5.76
CA ILE A 121 -6.69 14.73 4.95
C ILE A 121 -7.59 14.88 3.71
N ARG A 122 -8.83 15.34 3.88
CA ARG A 122 -9.78 15.54 2.78
C ARG A 122 -9.27 16.55 1.75
N ASN A 123 -8.77 17.69 2.20
CA ASN A 123 -8.26 18.72 1.29
C ASN A 123 -6.98 18.26 0.59
N GLY A 124 -6.12 17.53 1.29
CA GLY A 124 -4.91 16.96 0.72
C GLY A 124 -5.20 15.92 -0.37
N THR A 125 -6.12 15.00 -0.10
CA THR A 125 -6.54 14.03 -1.12
C THR A 125 -7.24 14.71 -2.29
N TYR A 126 -8.04 15.76 -2.04
CA TYR A 126 -8.67 16.55 -3.10
C TYR A 126 -7.63 17.24 -4.01
N ALA A 127 -6.55 17.79 -3.43
CA ALA A 127 -5.48 18.41 -4.22
C ALA A 127 -4.79 17.40 -5.15
N LEU A 128 -4.54 16.18 -4.67
CA LEU A 128 -3.99 15.10 -5.51
C LEU A 128 -4.96 14.70 -6.65
N LEU A 129 -6.26 14.58 -6.35
CA LEU A 129 -7.28 14.29 -7.36
C LEU A 129 -7.34 15.38 -8.43
N MET A 130 -7.26 16.66 -8.03
CA MET A 130 -7.23 17.78 -8.98
C MET A 130 -5.95 17.81 -9.83
N GLY A 131 -4.84 17.26 -9.33
CA GLY A 131 -3.61 17.01 -10.08
C GLY A 131 -3.68 15.79 -11.02
N GLY A 132 -4.82 15.11 -11.10
CA GLY A 132 -4.99 13.93 -11.97
C GLY A 132 -4.51 12.62 -11.35
N TYR A 133 -4.16 12.60 -10.09
CA TYR A 133 -3.72 11.40 -9.37
C TYR A 133 -4.88 10.73 -8.64
N CYS A 134 -4.80 9.40 -8.49
CA CYS A 134 -5.75 8.60 -7.70
C CYS A 134 -5.15 8.25 -6.34
N PRO A 135 -5.54 8.93 -5.23
CA PRO A 135 -4.97 8.65 -3.92
C PRO A 135 -5.43 7.31 -3.36
N ILE A 136 -4.48 6.47 -2.98
CA ILE A 136 -4.66 5.33 -2.10
C ILE A 136 -4.19 5.77 -0.70
N ILE A 137 -5.13 5.91 0.23
CA ILE A 137 -4.79 6.31 1.60
C ILE A 137 -4.17 5.10 2.30
N ALA A 138 -2.88 5.19 2.61
CA ALA A 138 -2.11 4.15 3.28
C ALA A 138 -2.65 3.89 4.68
N HIS A 139 -2.71 2.61 5.08
CA HIS A 139 -3.11 2.15 6.42
C HIS A 139 -4.17 3.04 7.09
N VAL A 140 -5.29 3.28 6.38
CA VAL A 140 -6.34 4.24 6.75
C VAL A 140 -6.87 4.01 8.18
N GLU A 141 -6.79 2.79 8.70
CA GLU A 141 -7.19 2.43 10.05
C GLU A 141 -6.38 3.12 11.15
N ARG A 142 -5.24 3.75 10.82
CA ARG A 142 -4.42 4.53 11.77
C ARG A 142 -4.99 5.94 12.00
N TYR A 143 -5.81 6.47 11.09
CA TYR A 143 -6.34 7.84 11.19
C TYR A 143 -7.64 7.89 11.99
N ARG A 144 -7.52 8.18 13.30
CA ARG A 144 -8.69 8.23 14.20
C ARG A 144 -9.71 9.26 13.76
N ASN A 145 -9.26 10.43 13.29
CA ASN A 145 -10.13 11.50 12.83
C ASN A 145 -10.92 11.16 11.55
N VAL A 146 -10.46 10.19 10.77
CA VAL A 146 -11.20 9.61 9.64
C VAL A 146 -12.11 8.49 10.13
N CYS A 147 -11.55 7.47 10.76
CA CYS A 147 -12.24 6.21 11.06
C CYS A 147 -13.21 6.27 12.24
N SER A 148 -13.19 7.33 13.06
CA SER A 148 -14.20 7.53 14.13
C SER A 148 -15.62 7.70 13.58
N LYS A 149 -15.77 8.20 12.35
CA LYS A 149 -17.04 8.38 11.63
C LYS A 149 -16.94 7.71 10.26
N MET A 150 -17.66 6.59 10.05
CA MET A 150 -17.62 5.88 8.78
C MET A 150 -18.07 6.75 7.59
N ASP A 151 -18.94 7.73 7.81
CA ASP A 151 -19.37 8.68 6.77
C ASP A 151 -18.19 9.46 6.18
N ARG A 152 -17.14 9.73 6.96
CA ARG A 152 -15.90 10.35 6.47
C ARG A 152 -15.12 9.45 5.51
N VAL A 153 -15.08 8.16 5.81
CA VAL A 153 -14.46 7.16 4.91
C VAL A 153 -15.26 7.08 3.61
N VAL A 154 -16.60 7.05 3.72
CA VAL A 154 -17.48 7.03 2.54
C VAL A 154 -17.35 8.31 1.72
N GLU A 155 -17.21 9.48 2.35
CA GLU A 155 -16.98 10.75 1.66
C GLU A 155 -15.68 10.72 0.84
N LEU A 156 -14.56 10.28 1.45
CA LEU A 156 -13.28 10.16 0.74
C LEU A 156 -13.37 9.19 -0.46
N ILE A 157 -14.06 8.06 -0.30
CA ILE A 157 -14.28 7.11 -1.40
C ILE A 157 -15.12 7.74 -2.52
N ARG A 158 -16.18 8.48 -2.17
CA ARG A 158 -17.02 9.19 -3.17
C ARG A 158 -16.27 10.30 -3.90
N MET A 159 -15.26 10.89 -3.26
CA MET A 159 -14.36 11.84 -3.91
C MET A 159 -13.43 11.18 -4.94
N GLY A 160 -13.22 9.86 -4.87
CA GLY A 160 -12.31 9.13 -5.76
C GLY A 160 -11.08 8.54 -5.06
N CYS A 161 -11.03 8.59 -3.72
CA CYS A 161 -9.93 7.99 -2.97
C CYS A 161 -10.15 6.49 -2.74
N PHE A 162 -9.05 5.75 -2.61
CA PHE A 162 -9.05 4.34 -2.28
C PHE A 162 -8.48 4.10 -0.88
N MET A 163 -9.01 3.07 -0.19
CA MET A 163 -8.62 2.74 1.19
C MET A 163 -7.73 1.51 1.20
N GLN A 164 -6.49 1.64 1.65
CA GLN A 164 -5.60 0.52 1.95
C GLN A 164 -5.56 0.29 3.46
N VAL A 165 -5.63 -0.97 3.87
CA VAL A 165 -5.42 -1.43 5.26
C VAL A 165 -4.31 -2.47 5.33
N ASN A 166 -3.65 -2.56 6.46
CA ASN A 166 -2.60 -3.55 6.68
C ASN A 166 -3.19 -4.94 6.97
N ALA A 167 -2.62 -5.99 6.39
CA ALA A 167 -2.97 -7.37 6.69
C ALA A 167 -2.88 -7.68 8.19
N GLY A 168 -1.84 -7.19 8.86
CA GLY A 168 -1.66 -7.30 10.30
C GLY A 168 -2.79 -6.70 11.13
N SER A 169 -3.44 -5.62 10.65
CA SER A 169 -4.61 -5.02 11.29
C SER A 169 -5.82 -5.95 11.27
N ILE A 170 -6.04 -6.62 10.15
CA ILE A 170 -7.12 -7.61 9.99
C ILE A 170 -6.88 -8.82 10.89
N MET A 171 -5.64 -9.28 10.95
CA MET A 171 -5.24 -10.44 11.76
C MET A 171 -5.16 -10.13 13.26
N GLY A 172 -5.14 -8.84 13.64
CA GLY A 172 -5.19 -8.39 15.04
C GLY A 172 -3.84 -8.16 15.69
N ILE A 173 -2.75 -8.10 14.91
CA ILE A 173 -1.39 -7.81 15.39
C ILE A 173 -1.34 -6.46 16.11
N TYR A 174 -2.13 -5.47 15.64
CA TYR A 174 -2.19 -4.12 16.21
C TYR A 174 -3.32 -3.91 17.23
N GLY A 175 -3.84 -5.02 17.79
CA GLY A 175 -4.79 -5.02 18.89
C GLY A 175 -6.26 -5.10 18.48
N PHE A 176 -7.09 -5.36 19.50
CA PHE A 176 -8.53 -5.66 19.31
C PHE A 176 -9.32 -4.49 18.71
N GLY A 177 -9.03 -3.26 19.11
CA GLY A 177 -9.73 -2.06 18.62
C GLY A 177 -9.56 -1.87 17.11
N THR A 178 -8.30 -1.94 16.62
CA THR A 178 -7.97 -1.85 15.20
C THR A 178 -8.62 -2.98 14.41
N ARG A 179 -8.53 -4.21 14.92
CA ARG A 179 -9.17 -5.37 14.28
C ARG A 179 -10.68 -5.20 14.16
N LYS A 180 -11.35 -4.70 15.21
CA LYS A 180 -12.81 -4.44 15.21
C LYS A 180 -13.18 -3.38 14.17
N LEU A 181 -12.40 -2.31 14.08
CA LEU A 181 -12.59 -1.25 13.11
C LEU A 181 -12.48 -1.77 11.67
N VAL A 182 -11.37 -2.44 11.34
CA VAL A 182 -11.13 -2.96 9.99
C VAL A 182 -12.19 -4.00 9.59
N LYS A 183 -12.64 -4.86 10.53
CA LYS A 183 -13.76 -5.78 10.28
C LYS A 183 -15.07 -5.06 10.00
N LYS A 184 -15.33 -3.90 10.61
CA LYS A 184 -16.50 -3.06 10.29
C LYS A 184 -16.39 -2.50 8.88
N MET A 185 -15.20 -2.02 8.48
CA MET A 185 -14.94 -1.50 7.13
C MET A 185 -15.09 -2.59 6.07
N LEU A 186 -14.55 -3.80 6.31
CA LEU A 186 -14.72 -4.96 5.41
C LEU A 186 -16.19 -5.32 5.18
N LYS A 187 -17.02 -5.32 6.24
CA LYS A 187 -18.45 -5.60 6.14
C LYS A 187 -19.22 -4.56 5.30
N GLN A 188 -18.70 -3.35 5.21
CA GLN A 188 -19.30 -2.24 4.47
C GLN A 188 -18.64 -2.01 3.11
N ASN A 189 -17.78 -2.93 2.64
CA ASN A 189 -17.04 -2.84 1.38
C ASN A 189 -16.21 -1.54 1.22
N LEU A 190 -15.71 -0.98 2.33
CA LEU A 190 -14.96 0.29 2.35
C LEU A 190 -13.45 0.11 2.14
N ILE A 191 -12.98 -1.12 1.93
CA ILE A 191 -11.56 -1.42 1.72
C ILE A 191 -11.34 -1.82 0.27
N HIS A 192 -10.31 -1.24 -0.34
CA HIS A 192 -9.95 -1.48 -1.74
C HIS A 192 -8.68 -2.30 -1.88
N PHE A 193 -7.76 -2.19 -0.90
CA PHE A 193 -6.47 -2.86 -0.90
C PHE A 193 -6.14 -3.41 0.49
N VAL A 194 -5.52 -4.58 0.49
CA VAL A 194 -4.84 -5.13 1.67
C VAL A 194 -3.38 -5.33 1.30
N ALA A 195 -2.48 -4.73 2.07
CA ALA A 195 -1.05 -4.80 1.85
C ALA A 195 -0.31 -5.19 3.12
N THR A 196 0.97 -5.54 3.02
CA THR A 196 1.74 -5.96 4.18
C THR A 196 2.20 -4.79 5.02
N ASP A 197 2.63 -3.69 4.39
CA ASP A 197 3.39 -2.62 5.04
C ASP A 197 4.63 -3.23 5.74
N ALA A 198 5.33 -4.15 5.01
CA ALA A 198 6.39 -4.98 5.57
C ALA A 198 7.66 -4.18 5.84
N HIS A 199 8.21 -4.32 7.07
CA HIS A 199 9.42 -3.64 7.50
C HIS A 199 10.46 -4.59 8.10
N ASP A 200 10.04 -5.78 8.53
CA ASP A 200 10.90 -6.73 9.22
C ASP A 200 10.47 -8.19 8.98
N LEU A 201 11.26 -9.11 9.52
CA LEU A 201 11.05 -10.55 9.38
C LEU A 201 10.12 -11.15 10.44
N THR A 202 9.57 -10.34 11.34
CA THR A 202 8.85 -10.80 12.54
C THR A 202 7.43 -10.28 12.64
N LYS A 203 7.24 -9.03 13.10
CA LYS A 203 5.91 -8.44 13.34
C LYS A 203 5.30 -7.86 12.07
N ARG A 204 6.12 -7.13 11.29
CA ARG A 204 5.73 -6.48 10.03
C ARG A 204 6.32 -7.25 8.86
N ARG A 205 6.09 -8.56 8.85
CA ARG A 205 6.64 -9.47 7.84
C ARG A 205 5.85 -9.42 6.53
N PRO A 206 6.46 -9.72 5.38
CA PRO A 206 5.80 -9.71 4.07
C PRO A 206 4.94 -10.98 3.86
N CYS A 207 3.79 -11.07 4.55
CA CYS A 207 2.90 -12.23 4.47
C CYS A 207 1.44 -11.78 4.29
N LEU A 208 0.79 -12.28 3.24
CA LEU A 208 -0.60 -12.01 2.88
C LEU A 208 -1.51 -13.24 2.95
N SER A 209 -0.94 -14.45 2.82
CA SER A 209 -1.71 -15.70 2.62
C SER A 209 -2.73 -15.96 3.73
N GLU A 210 -2.33 -15.87 4.99
CA GLU A 210 -3.20 -16.09 6.15
C GLU A 210 -4.37 -15.09 6.16
N CYS A 211 -4.09 -13.82 5.85
CA CYS A 211 -5.10 -12.78 5.76
C CYS A 211 -6.03 -13.02 4.57
N ALA A 212 -5.50 -13.38 3.42
CA ALA A 212 -6.27 -13.68 2.22
C ALA A 212 -7.21 -14.87 2.43
N GLU A 213 -6.72 -15.95 3.04
CA GLU A 213 -7.57 -17.09 3.42
C GLU A 213 -8.69 -16.70 4.40
N TYR A 214 -8.35 -15.90 5.42
CA TYR A 214 -9.35 -15.40 6.35
C TYR A 214 -10.45 -14.61 5.63
N ILE A 215 -10.06 -13.72 4.70
CA ILE A 215 -11.02 -12.93 3.92
C ILE A 215 -11.85 -13.82 3.01
N GLY A 216 -11.24 -14.75 2.29
CA GLY A 216 -11.95 -15.70 1.42
C GLY A 216 -12.99 -16.51 2.17
N LYS A 217 -12.63 -17.07 3.33
CA LYS A 217 -13.55 -17.84 4.19
C LYS A 217 -14.68 -17.01 4.76
N LYS A 218 -14.47 -15.73 5.08
CA LYS A 218 -15.42 -14.89 5.83
C LYS A 218 -16.23 -13.93 4.98
N TYR A 219 -15.65 -13.40 3.91
CA TYR A 219 -16.24 -12.35 3.06
C TYR A 219 -16.39 -12.80 1.61
N GLY A 220 -16.01 -14.04 1.29
CA GLY A 220 -16.14 -14.65 -0.02
C GLY A 220 -14.91 -14.51 -0.88
N GLU A 221 -14.78 -15.42 -1.84
CA GLU A 221 -13.64 -15.53 -2.75
C GLU A 221 -13.48 -14.31 -3.66
N SER A 222 -14.60 -13.69 -4.07
CA SER A 222 -14.58 -12.45 -4.86
C SER A 222 -13.92 -11.30 -4.10
N SER A 223 -14.19 -11.18 -2.79
CA SER A 223 -13.54 -10.19 -1.94
C SER A 223 -12.04 -10.45 -1.80
N ARG A 224 -11.64 -11.72 -1.61
CA ARG A 224 -10.23 -12.10 -1.57
C ARG A 224 -9.52 -11.71 -2.87
N ARG A 225 -10.08 -12.14 -4.00
CA ARG A 225 -9.52 -11.87 -5.32
C ARG A 225 -9.42 -10.37 -5.60
N ARG A 226 -10.47 -9.61 -5.31
CA ARG A 226 -10.51 -8.16 -5.49
C ARG A 226 -9.42 -7.43 -4.69
N LEU A 227 -9.26 -7.77 -3.41
CA LEU A 227 -8.38 -7.05 -2.48
C LEU A 227 -6.89 -7.38 -2.66
N PHE A 228 -6.57 -8.61 -3.09
CA PHE A 228 -5.19 -9.09 -3.14
C PHE A 228 -4.66 -9.29 -4.56
N TYR A 229 -5.52 -9.19 -5.58
CA TYR A 229 -5.12 -9.42 -6.97
C TYR A 229 -5.74 -8.41 -7.96
N ASP A 230 -7.07 -8.34 -8.09
CA ASP A 230 -7.70 -7.58 -9.17
C ASP A 230 -7.43 -6.08 -9.05
N ASN A 231 -7.69 -5.45 -7.89
CA ASN A 231 -7.39 -4.03 -7.66
C ASN A 231 -5.88 -3.75 -7.72
N PRO A 232 -4.99 -4.51 -7.03
CA PRO A 232 -3.55 -4.37 -7.22
C PRO A 232 -3.10 -4.48 -8.67
N MET A 233 -3.69 -5.38 -9.45
CA MET A 233 -3.36 -5.53 -10.87
C MET A 233 -3.81 -4.31 -11.70
N CYS A 234 -4.90 -3.63 -11.34
CA CYS A 234 -5.28 -2.37 -11.96
C CYS A 234 -4.22 -1.31 -11.75
N VAL A 235 -3.67 -1.19 -10.54
CA VAL A 235 -2.55 -0.28 -10.24
C VAL A 235 -1.35 -0.60 -11.13
N LEU A 236 -0.93 -1.87 -11.20
CA LEU A 236 0.23 -2.30 -12.00
C LEU A 236 0.05 -2.10 -13.51
N ARG A 237 -1.18 -2.00 -13.99
CA ARG A 237 -1.52 -1.83 -15.41
C ARG A 237 -2.03 -0.44 -15.76
N ASP A 238 -1.99 0.47 -14.80
CA ASP A 238 -2.52 1.83 -14.95
C ASP A 238 -3.95 1.86 -15.50
N ARG A 239 -4.83 1.04 -14.88
CA ARG A 239 -6.24 0.92 -15.26
C ARG A 239 -7.13 1.40 -14.13
N ASP A 240 -8.28 1.98 -14.49
CA ASP A 240 -9.27 2.38 -13.51
C ASP A 240 -9.83 1.18 -12.72
N ILE A 241 -9.97 1.37 -11.43
CA ILE A 241 -10.67 0.44 -10.56
C ILE A 241 -12.15 0.81 -10.60
N GLU A 242 -12.97 -0.12 -11.05
CA GLU A 242 -14.42 0.06 -10.98
C GLU A 242 -14.85 0.19 -9.51
N ASN A 243 -15.11 1.43 -9.08
CA ASN A 243 -15.87 1.67 -7.86
C ASN A 243 -17.29 1.15 -8.11
N ARG A 244 -17.55 -0.13 -7.80
CA ARG A 244 -18.93 -0.64 -7.79
C ARG A 244 -19.66 0.13 -6.70
N LYS A 245 -20.39 1.15 -7.11
CA LYS A 245 -21.53 1.64 -6.36
C LYS A 245 -22.53 0.49 -6.38
N GLU A 246 -22.59 -0.31 -5.31
CA GLU A 246 -23.80 -1.07 -5.07
C GLU A 246 -24.89 -0.04 -4.81
N GLU A 247 -25.90 -0.07 -5.66
CA GLU A 247 -27.16 0.66 -5.54
C GLU A 247 -27.92 0.30 -4.25
#